data_e5d0fe33acab7be33bf7cfdad15928dc
#
_entry.id   e5d0fe33acab7be33bf7cfdad15928dc
#
_cell.length_a   1.000
_cell.length_b   1.000
_cell.length_c   1.000
_cell.angle_alpha   90.00
_cell.angle_beta   90.00
_cell.angle_gamma   90.00
#
_symmetry.space_group_name_H-M   'P 1'
#
loop_
_entity.id
_entity.type
_entity.pdbx_description
1 polymer ?
#
loop_
_entity_poly.entity_id
_entity_poly.type
_entity_poly.pdbx_seq_one_letter_code
_entity_poly.pdbx_strand_id
1 'polypeptide(L)'
;MKLFVYSMREYDELAFFEKFCGEYGVEFGYTTQTPCLENVELAKGYDVVDIITTIMDKPMIDAFHAAGIRCISSRTIGYDHIDTEYAHTLGMGVTHVTYNPASVADYTIMLMLMGCRKAKHIMERAAIQDYTLKGKIGREFSDCTVGVIGTGRIGKTVIDHLGGFGCKMLAYDIYEQEAVREKAEYVSLD
;
A
#
# COMPACT_ATOMS: atom_id res chain seq x y z
N MET A 1 -3.27 19.87 -18.95
CA MET A 1 -2.43 19.28 -17.88
C MET A 1 -1.65 18.14 -18.48
N LYS A 2 -0.35 18.11 -18.20
CA LYS A 2 0.56 17.06 -18.70
C LYS A 2 1.13 16.27 -17.54
N LEU A 3 1.08 14.95 -17.63
CA LEU A 3 1.48 14.01 -16.59
C LEU A 3 2.65 13.16 -17.06
N PHE A 4 3.72 13.06 -16.28
CA PHE A 4 4.80 12.10 -16.54
C PHE A 4 4.82 11.01 -15.48
N VAL A 5 4.78 9.75 -15.91
CA VAL A 5 4.66 8.59 -15.04
C VAL A 5 5.99 7.84 -14.99
N TYR A 6 6.58 7.75 -13.79
CA TYR A 6 7.75 6.93 -13.54
C TYR A 6 7.35 5.53 -13.05
N SER A 7 8.25 4.57 -13.18
CA SER A 7 8.04 3.19 -12.76
C SER A 7 6.75 2.59 -13.33
N MET A 8 6.40 2.92 -14.59
CA MET A 8 5.23 2.39 -15.24
C MET A 8 5.30 0.86 -15.34
N ARG A 9 4.28 0.20 -14.84
CA ARG A 9 4.08 -1.23 -15.05
C ARG A 9 3.17 -1.41 -16.27
N GLU A 10 3.79 -1.61 -17.43
CA GLU A 10 3.06 -1.67 -18.70
C GLU A 10 2.03 -2.80 -18.75
N TYR A 11 2.28 -3.91 -18.04
CA TYR A 11 1.44 -5.11 -18.05
C TYR A 11 0.11 -4.96 -17.29
N ASP A 12 -0.01 -4.03 -16.34
CA ASP A 12 -1.20 -3.86 -15.50
C ASP A 12 -1.67 -2.41 -15.31
N GLU A 13 -0.85 -1.41 -15.66
CA GLU A 13 -1.20 0.00 -15.46
C GLU A 13 -1.44 0.76 -16.77
N LEU A 14 -0.66 0.50 -17.82
CA LEU A 14 -0.64 1.32 -19.04
C LEU A 14 -2.03 1.48 -19.66
N ALA A 15 -2.79 0.40 -19.79
CA ALA A 15 -4.12 0.45 -20.37
C ALA A 15 -5.11 1.36 -19.61
N PHE A 16 -4.93 1.47 -18.28
CA PHE A 16 -5.72 2.38 -17.45
C PHE A 16 -5.29 3.84 -17.66
N PHE A 17 -3.98 4.11 -17.75
CA PHE A 17 -3.50 5.46 -18.06
C PHE A 17 -3.98 5.92 -19.43
N GLU A 18 -3.88 5.09 -20.46
CA GLU A 18 -4.39 5.39 -21.81
C GLU A 18 -5.88 5.72 -21.78
N LYS A 19 -6.67 4.87 -21.11
CA LYS A 19 -8.11 5.06 -20.99
C LYS A 19 -8.46 6.37 -20.27
N PHE A 20 -8.00 6.52 -19.03
CA PHE A 20 -8.43 7.63 -18.20
C PHE A 20 -7.80 8.97 -18.61
N CYS A 21 -6.55 8.99 -19.04
CA CYS A 21 -5.95 10.19 -19.58
C CYS A 21 -6.69 10.65 -20.85
N GLY A 22 -7.10 9.71 -21.69
CA GLY A 22 -7.94 10.01 -22.86
C GLY A 22 -9.31 10.56 -22.49
N GLU A 23 -10.00 9.97 -21.51
CA GLU A 23 -11.31 10.42 -21.02
C GLU A 23 -11.25 11.83 -20.41
N TYR A 24 -10.18 12.15 -19.69
CA TYR A 24 -10.04 13.44 -18.99
C TYR A 24 -9.24 14.49 -19.77
N GLY A 25 -8.80 14.19 -20.98
CA GLY A 25 -8.01 15.11 -21.81
C GLY A 25 -6.64 15.44 -21.20
N VAL A 26 -6.01 14.48 -20.52
CA VAL A 26 -4.68 14.58 -19.94
C VAL A 26 -3.67 14.02 -20.94
N GLU A 27 -2.69 14.83 -21.36
CA GLU A 27 -1.53 14.33 -22.09
C GLU A 27 -0.58 13.65 -21.10
N PHE A 28 -0.17 12.41 -21.37
CA PHE A 28 0.78 11.72 -20.51
C PHE A 28 1.96 11.11 -21.29
N GLY A 29 3.11 11.07 -20.62
CA GLY A 29 4.29 10.31 -21.01
C GLY A 29 4.73 9.43 -19.87
N TYR A 30 5.56 8.42 -20.16
CA TYR A 30 5.99 7.52 -19.10
C TYR A 30 7.40 6.93 -19.34
N THR A 31 7.93 6.35 -18.28
CA THR A 31 9.09 5.48 -18.30
C THR A 31 8.92 4.32 -17.33
N THR A 32 9.51 3.18 -17.61
CA THR A 32 9.58 2.05 -16.66
C THR A 32 10.67 2.24 -15.61
N GLN A 33 11.52 3.23 -15.79
CA GLN A 33 12.60 3.55 -14.83
C GLN A 33 12.04 4.19 -13.56
N THR A 34 12.68 3.89 -12.43
CA THR A 34 12.43 4.58 -11.15
C THR A 34 13.01 5.99 -11.22
N PRO A 35 12.32 7.02 -10.68
CA PRO A 35 12.86 8.38 -10.67
C PRO A 35 14.17 8.46 -9.88
N CYS A 36 15.14 9.16 -10.44
CA CYS A 36 16.42 9.50 -9.84
C CYS A 36 16.94 10.81 -10.42
N LEU A 37 17.94 11.42 -9.82
CA LEU A 37 18.46 12.73 -10.26
C LEU A 37 18.91 12.72 -11.73
N GLU A 38 19.42 11.60 -12.22
CA GLU A 38 19.93 11.44 -13.57
C GLU A 38 18.83 11.40 -14.64
N ASN A 39 17.60 11.13 -14.26
CA ASN A 39 16.48 10.99 -15.21
C ASN A 39 15.34 11.98 -15.01
N VAL A 40 15.48 12.96 -14.12
CA VAL A 40 14.49 14.03 -13.89
C VAL A 40 14.14 14.77 -15.19
N GLU A 41 15.10 14.98 -16.06
CA GLU A 41 14.90 15.68 -17.35
C GLU A 41 13.86 15.01 -18.27
N LEU A 42 13.54 13.73 -18.06
CA LEU A 42 12.46 13.06 -18.79
C LEU A 42 11.08 13.68 -18.52
N ALA A 43 10.90 14.26 -17.34
CA ALA A 43 9.64 14.91 -16.95
C ALA A 43 9.58 16.40 -17.36
N LYS A 44 10.60 16.91 -18.05
CA LYS A 44 10.62 18.32 -18.48
C LYS A 44 9.50 18.62 -19.46
N GLY A 45 8.75 19.69 -19.17
CA GLY A 45 7.60 20.10 -19.97
C GLY A 45 6.28 19.44 -19.57
N TYR A 46 6.29 18.66 -18.49
CA TYR A 46 5.10 18.16 -17.82
C TYR A 46 4.77 19.00 -16.58
N ASP A 47 3.52 18.93 -16.13
CA ASP A 47 3.02 19.68 -14.96
C ASP A 47 3.12 18.84 -13.69
N VAL A 48 2.91 17.53 -13.83
CA VAL A 48 2.78 16.56 -12.72
C VAL A 48 3.71 15.37 -12.98
N VAL A 49 4.37 14.90 -11.92
CA VAL A 49 5.02 13.59 -11.92
C VAL A 49 4.22 12.62 -11.07
N ASP A 50 4.09 11.39 -11.56
CA ASP A 50 3.44 10.31 -10.84
C ASP A 50 4.47 9.22 -10.52
N ILE A 51 4.53 8.83 -9.25
CA ILE A 51 5.53 7.92 -8.69
C ILE A 51 4.87 6.79 -7.88
N ILE A 52 5.65 5.80 -7.44
CA ILE A 52 5.19 4.76 -6.50
C ILE A 52 5.81 5.02 -5.11
N THR A 53 6.95 4.41 -4.82
CA THR A 53 7.56 4.39 -3.48
C THR A 53 8.94 5.04 -3.43
N THR A 54 9.31 5.79 -4.46
CA THR A 54 10.60 6.47 -4.51
C THR A 54 10.67 7.55 -3.44
N ILE A 55 11.77 7.61 -2.72
CA ILE A 55 12.03 8.66 -1.73
C ILE A 55 12.13 10.00 -2.46
N MET A 56 11.23 10.90 -2.14
CA MET A 56 11.19 12.27 -2.61
C MET A 56 11.68 13.19 -1.50
N ASP A 57 13.00 13.19 -1.33
CA ASP A 57 13.71 14.09 -0.42
C ASP A 57 13.97 15.46 -1.07
N LYS A 58 14.57 16.39 -0.33
CA LYS A 58 14.83 17.76 -0.81
C LYS A 58 15.57 17.80 -2.14
N PRO A 59 16.69 17.06 -2.37
CA PRO A 59 17.36 17.05 -3.66
C PRO A 59 16.47 16.63 -4.83
N MET A 60 15.64 15.59 -4.64
CA MET A 60 14.72 15.13 -5.68
C MET A 60 13.61 16.13 -5.94
N ILE A 61 13.03 16.70 -4.90
CA ILE A 61 11.97 17.73 -5.01
C ILE A 61 12.52 18.97 -5.70
N ASP A 62 13.71 19.44 -5.33
CA ASP A 62 14.38 20.59 -5.98
C ASP A 62 14.61 20.33 -7.48
N ALA A 63 15.07 19.13 -7.83
CA ALA A 63 15.33 18.78 -9.23
C ALA A 63 14.02 18.76 -10.05
N PHE A 64 12.95 18.17 -9.55
CA PHE A 64 11.66 18.20 -10.21
C PHE A 64 11.05 19.60 -10.27
N HIS A 65 11.17 20.39 -9.21
CA HIS A 65 10.73 21.79 -9.21
C HIS A 65 11.49 22.61 -10.28
N ALA A 66 12.81 22.45 -10.38
CA ALA A 66 13.63 23.09 -11.40
C ALA A 66 13.27 22.64 -12.83
N ALA A 67 12.84 21.39 -13.01
CA ALA A 67 12.31 20.88 -14.28
C ALA A 67 10.93 21.42 -14.65
N GLY A 68 10.27 22.17 -13.75
CA GLY A 68 8.97 22.81 -13.97
C GLY A 68 7.77 22.03 -13.42
N ILE A 69 8.01 20.94 -12.69
CA ILE A 69 6.94 20.16 -12.06
C ILE A 69 6.30 20.95 -10.92
N ARG A 70 4.97 20.90 -10.86
CA ARG A 70 4.16 21.62 -9.85
C ARG A 70 3.44 20.68 -8.88
N CYS A 71 3.36 19.40 -9.20
CA CYS A 71 2.67 18.44 -8.36
C CYS A 71 3.36 17.08 -8.43
N ILE A 72 3.46 16.44 -7.27
CA ILE A 72 3.90 15.05 -7.12
C ILE A 72 2.66 14.22 -6.77
N SER A 73 2.35 13.24 -7.61
CA SER A 73 1.28 12.27 -7.38
C SER A 73 1.89 10.92 -6.98
N SER A 74 1.39 10.31 -5.93
CA SER A 74 1.82 8.96 -5.53
C SER A 74 0.72 7.93 -5.78
N ARG A 75 1.05 6.84 -6.47
CA ARG A 75 0.16 5.68 -6.67
C ARG A 75 0.10 4.76 -5.44
N THR A 76 0.38 5.30 -4.26
CA THR A 76 0.33 4.60 -2.97
C THR A 76 -0.63 5.26 -2.02
N ILE A 77 -1.15 4.53 -1.03
CA ILE A 77 -1.94 5.12 0.07
C ILE A 77 -1.01 5.86 1.03
N GLY A 78 0.07 5.21 1.47
CA GLY A 78 1.09 5.84 2.30
C GLY A 78 1.97 6.77 1.45
N TYR A 79 2.33 7.91 1.99
CA TYR A 79 3.15 8.93 1.33
C TYR A 79 4.31 9.43 2.20
N ASP A 80 4.69 8.66 3.22
CA ASP A 80 5.81 8.99 4.14
C ASP A 80 7.18 9.09 3.42
N HIS A 81 7.27 8.56 2.19
CA HIS A 81 8.44 8.67 1.33
C HIS A 81 8.56 10.03 0.63
N ILE A 82 7.60 10.94 0.82
CA ILE A 82 7.60 12.29 0.22
C ILE A 82 7.72 13.33 1.33
N ASP A 83 8.73 14.19 1.27
CA ASP A 83 8.84 15.38 2.14
C ASP A 83 7.79 16.42 1.73
N THR A 84 6.55 16.18 2.18
CA THR A 84 5.39 17.00 1.81
C THR A 84 5.51 18.43 2.34
N GLU A 85 6.10 18.60 3.52
CA GLU A 85 6.31 19.92 4.10
C GLU A 85 7.25 20.73 3.23
N TYR A 86 8.37 20.15 2.81
CA TYR A 86 9.31 20.81 1.93
C TYR A 86 8.72 21.11 0.55
N ALA A 87 8.01 20.16 -0.07
CA ALA A 87 7.34 20.39 -1.35
C ALA A 87 6.39 21.60 -1.30
N HIS A 88 5.61 21.70 -0.23
CA HIS A 88 4.71 22.85 -0.02
C HIS A 88 5.46 24.18 0.11
N THR A 89 6.66 24.22 0.69
CA THR A 89 7.45 25.47 0.75
C THR A 89 7.83 25.98 -0.64
N LEU A 90 7.93 25.11 -1.63
CA LEU A 90 8.19 25.43 -3.03
C LEU A 90 6.92 25.68 -3.85
N GLY A 91 5.74 25.63 -3.21
CA GLY A 91 4.44 25.76 -3.88
C GLY A 91 4.03 24.53 -4.70
N MET A 92 4.67 23.39 -4.48
CA MET A 92 4.31 22.13 -5.15
C MET A 92 3.16 21.44 -4.41
N GLY A 93 2.18 20.95 -5.16
CA GLY A 93 1.14 20.07 -4.63
C GLY A 93 1.67 18.65 -4.43
N VAL A 94 1.11 17.95 -3.43
CA VAL A 94 1.33 16.51 -3.24
C VAL A 94 -0.02 15.82 -3.15
N THR A 95 -0.20 14.77 -3.92
CA THR A 95 -1.43 13.96 -3.93
C THR A 95 -1.09 12.47 -3.79
N HIS A 96 -2.04 11.71 -3.31
CA HIS A 96 -1.90 10.27 -3.21
C HIS A 96 -3.25 9.58 -3.52
N VAL A 97 -3.20 8.27 -3.83
CA VAL A 97 -4.40 7.50 -4.13
C VAL A 97 -5.14 7.06 -2.86
N THR A 98 -6.44 6.88 -3.01
CA THR A 98 -7.27 6.20 -2.02
C THR A 98 -7.98 5.05 -2.70
N TYR A 99 -7.98 3.87 -2.08
CA TYR A 99 -8.73 2.70 -2.56
C TYR A 99 -9.42 1.98 -1.41
N ASN A 100 -10.28 1.02 -1.77
CA ASN A 100 -10.95 0.19 -0.78
C ASN A 100 -9.92 -0.68 -0.03
N PRO A 101 -9.80 -0.60 1.30
CA PRO A 101 -8.84 -1.37 2.08
C PRO A 101 -9.13 -2.88 2.13
N ALA A 102 -10.29 -3.34 1.67
CA ALA A 102 -10.71 -4.73 1.74
C ALA A 102 -9.70 -5.69 1.09
N SER A 103 -9.17 -5.34 -0.08
CA SER A 103 -8.17 -6.16 -0.78
C SER A 103 -6.93 -6.46 0.09
N VAL A 104 -6.41 -5.45 0.78
CA VAL A 104 -5.25 -5.61 1.68
C VAL A 104 -5.64 -6.39 2.93
N ALA A 105 -6.85 -6.13 3.48
CA ALA A 105 -7.36 -6.84 4.64
C ALA A 105 -7.56 -8.33 4.34
N ASP A 106 -8.14 -8.68 3.21
CA ASP A 106 -8.34 -10.07 2.77
C ASP A 106 -7.01 -10.80 2.61
N TYR A 107 -6.03 -10.15 1.97
CA TYR A 107 -4.69 -10.70 1.83
C TYR A 107 -4.02 -10.93 3.19
N THR A 108 -4.18 -9.99 4.12
CA THR A 108 -3.66 -10.11 5.49
C THR A 108 -4.26 -11.33 6.20
N ILE A 109 -5.57 -11.50 6.13
CA ILE A 109 -6.26 -12.64 6.74
C ILE A 109 -5.84 -13.97 6.08
N MET A 110 -5.70 -13.98 4.76
CA MET A 110 -5.18 -15.15 4.05
C MET A 110 -3.80 -15.55 4.60
N LEU A 111 -2.89 -14.61 4.77
CA LEU A 111 -1.56 -14.90 5.33
C LEU A 111 -1.62 -15.41 6.77
N MET A 112 -2.50 -14.84 7.61
CA MET A 112 -2.73 -15.32 8.98
C MET A 112 -3.23 -16.78 8.97
N LEU A 113 -4.22 -17.09 8.15
CA LEU A 113 -4.76 -18.45 8.01
C LEU A 113 -3.70 -19.41 7.48
N MET A 114 -2.92 -19.01 6.48
CA MET A 114 -1.83 -19.83 5.95
C MET A 114 -0.80 -20.16 7.03
N GLY A 115 -0.47 -19.20 7.89
CA GLY A 115 0.44 -19.40 9.03
C GLY A 115 -0.16 -20.36 10.07
N CYS A 116 -1.37 -20.08 10.55
CA CYS A 116 -2.06 -20.89 11.56
C CYS A 116 -2.26 -22.34 11.09
N ARG A 117 -2.61 -22.53 9.83
CA ARG A 117 -2.88 -23.85 9.24
C ARG A 117 -1.66 -24.51 8.61
N LYS A 118 -0.47 -23.90 8.70
CA LYS A 118 0.78 -24.39 8.09
C LYS A 118 0.64 -24.66 6.58
N ALA A 119 -0.12 -23.84 5.87
CA ALA A 119 -0.54 -24.10 4.50
C ALA A 119 0.66 -24.32 3.56
N LYS A 120 1.69 -23.49 3.65
CA LYS A 120 2.91 -23.63 2.83
C LYS A 120 3.53 -25.02 3.01
N HIS A 121 3.75 -25.44 4.26
CA HIS A 121 4.34 -26.75 4.57
C HIS A 121 3.48 -27.91 4.05
N ILE A 122 2.15 -27.81 4.21
CA ILE A 122 1.22 -28.82 3.70
C ILE A 122 1.32 -28.93 2.18
N MET A 123 1.33 -27.80 1.47
CA MET A 123 1.42 -27.78 0.01
C MET A 123 2.75 -28.35 -0.51
N GLU A 124 3.88 -28.02 0.13
CA GLU A 124 5.20 -28.56 -0.22
C GLU A 124 5.25 -30.09 -0.03
N ARG A 125 4.64 -30.59 1.06
CA ARG A 125 4.58 -32.05 1.30
C ARG A 125 3.58 -32.76 0.38
N ALA A 126 2.47 -32.12 0.04
CA ALA A 126 1.50 -32.66 -0.91
C ALA A 126 2.12 -32.86 -2.32
N ALA A 127 3.04 -31.96 -2.74
CA ALA A 127 3.74 -32.06 -4.02
C ALA A 127 4.56 -33.35 -4.16
N ILE A 128 5.01 -33.94 -3.03
CA ILE A 128 5.71 -35.23 -2.98
C ILE A 128 4.82 -36.36 -2.46
N GLN A 129 3.50 -36.20 -2.52
CA GLN A 129 2.46 -37.16 -2.11
C GLN A 129 2.57 -37.60 -0.62
N ASP A 130 3.14 -36.76 0.26
CA ASP A 130 3.12 -37.01 1.70
C ASP A 130 1.90 -36.36 2.34
N TYR A 131 0.86 -37.13 2.54
CA TYR A 131 -0.41 -36.75 3.18
C TYR A 131 -0.48 -37.06 4.67
N THR A 132 0.63 -37.43 5.30
CA THR A 132 0.68 -37.72 6.74
C THR A 132 0.38 -36.44 7.56
N LEU A 133 -0.28 -36.61 8.71
CA LEU A 133 -0.62 -35.49 9.60
C LEU A 133 0.53 -35.05 10.53
N LYS A 134 1.54 -35.91 10.70
CA LYS A 134 2.66 -35.64 11.61
C LYS A 134 3.37 -34.32 11.26
N GLY A 135 3.41 -33.39 12.21
CA GLY A 135 4.01 -32.08 12.03
C GLY A 135 3.18 -31.04 11.24
N LYS A 136 2.05 -31.47 10.65
CA LYS A 136 1.21 -30.63 9.79
C LYS A 136 -0.06 -30.11 10.47
N ILE A 137 -0.30 -30.52 11.73
CA ILE A 137 -1.45 -30.03 12.51
C ILE A 137 -1.24 -28.53 12.81
N GLY A 138 -2.19 -27.71 12.38
CA GLY A 138 -2.23 -26.28 12.66
C GLY A 138 -3.08 -25.98 13.90
N ARG A 139 -3.33 -24.68 14.13
CA ARG A 139 -4.23 -24.19 15.19
C ARG A 139 -5.57 -23.79 14.56
N GLU A 140 -6.65 -23.91 15.32
CA GLU A 140 -7.91 -23.28 14.99
C GLU A 140 -7.79 -21.77 15.19
N PHE A 141 -8.39 -21.00 14.29
CA PHE A 141 -8.23 -19.56 14.34
C PHE A 141 -9.01 -18.94 15.51
N SER A 142 -10.13 -19.54 15.87
CA SER A 142 -10.93 -19.20 17.05
C SER A 142 -10.14 -19.29 18.38
N ASP A 143 -9.14 -20.17 18.45
CA ASP A 143 -8.29 -20.33 19.64
C ASP A 143 -7.12 -19.34 19.68
N CYS A 144 -7.00 -18.51 18.66
CA CYS A 144 -5.91 -17.55 18.56
C CYS A 144 -6.28 -16.19 19.15
N THR A 145 -5.27 -15.48 19.63
CA THR A 145 -5.34 -14.04 19.87
C THR A 145 -4.64 -13.33 18.74
N VAL A 146 -5.33 -12.41 18.09
CA VAL A 146 -4.79 -11.59 16.99
C VAL A 146 -4.57 -10.18 17.47
N GLY A 147 -3.33 -9.68 17.35
CA GLY A 147 -2.99 -8.28 17.61
C GLY A 147 -2.94 -7.49 16.31
N VAL A 148 -3.58 -6.33 16.27
CA VAL A 148 -3.56 -5.38 15.14
C VAL A 148 -2.93 -4.09 15.61
N ILE A 149 -1.76 -3.77 15.05
CA ILE A 149 -1.03 -2.52 15.30
C ILE A 149 -1.35 -1.56 14.18
N GLY A 150 -1.93 -0.41 14.51
CA GLY A 150 -2.50 0.54 13.56
C GLY A 150 -3.94 0.21 13.21
N THR A 151 -4.88 0.99 13.72
CA THR A 151 -6.33 0.80 13.51
C THR A 151 -6.91 1.83 12.53
N GLY A 152 -6.08 2.35 11.63
CA GLY A 152 -6.52 3.15 10.50
C GLY A 152 -7.43 2.37 9.54
N ARG A 153 -7.64 2.86 8.35
CA ARG A 153 -8.57 2.26 7.37
C ARG A 153 -8.34 0.75 7.15
N ILE A 154 -7.08 0.33 6.96
CA ILE A 154 -6.73 -1.08 6.71
C ILE A 154 -6.91 -1.91 7.98
N GLY A 155 -6.29 -1.50 9.11
CA GLY A 155 -6.37 -2.27 10.35
C GLY A 155 -7.79 -2.43 10.87
N LYS A 156 -8.60 -1.36 10.79
CA LYS A 156 -10.04 -1.44 11.10
C LYS A 156 -10.75 -2.47 10.21
N THR A 157 -10.47 -2.48 8.91
CA THR A 157 -11.08 -3.45 7.98
C THR A 157 -10.64 -4.88 8.30
N VAL A 158 -9.37 -5.10 8.67
CA VAL A 158 -8.90 -6.41 9.16
C VAL A 158 -9.70 -6.86 10.38
N ILE A 159 -9.89 -5.97 11.37
CA ILE A 159 -10.68 -6.27 12.57
C ILE A 159 -12.14 -6.58 12.21
N ASP A 160 -12.73 -5.80 11.30
CA ASP A 160 -14.10 -6.02 10.82
C ASP A 160 -14.26 -7.42 10.17
N HIS A 161 -13.33 -7.81 9.32
CA HIS A 161 -13.35 -9.12 8.65
C HIS A 161 -13.05 -10.28 9.60
N LEU A 162 -12.20 -10.08 10.62
CA LEU A 162 -11.87 -11.10 11.62
C LEU A 162 -13.03 -11.44 12.54
N GLY A 163 -14.05 -10.61 12.65
CA GLY A 163 -15.19 -10.80 13.53
C GLY A 163 -15.93 -12.13 13.32
N GLY A 164 -15.88 -12.70 12.10
CA GLY A 164 -16.49 -13.98 11.76
C GLY A 164 -15.69 -15.21 12.22
N PHE A 165 -14.42 -15.06 12.62
CA PHE A 165 -13.56 -16.19 12.99
C PHE A 165 -13.61 -16.56 14.47
N GLY A 166 -14.18 -15.70 15.34
CA GLY A 166 -14.33 -15.97 16.77
C GLY A 166 -13.03 -15.87 17.57
N CYS A 167 -11.94 -15.37 16.99
CA CYS A 167 -10.67 -15.17 17.68
C CYS A 167 -10.74 -13.96 18.63
N LYS A 168 -9.92 -13.97 19.71
CA LYS A 168 -9.72 -12.76 20.52
C LYS A 168 -8.95 -11.73 19.72
N MET A 169 -9.42 -10.47 19.71
CA MET A 169 -8.75 -9.38 19.01
C MET A 169 -8.21 -8.34 19.99
N LEU A 170 -6.93 -8.02 19.84
CA LEU A 170 -6.25 -6.92 20.52
C LEU A 170 -5.89 -5.84 19.49
N ALA A 171 -5.95 -4.59 19.88
CA ALA A 171 -5.63 -3.46 19.01
C ALA A 171 -4.66 -2.49 19.69
N TYR A 172 -3.83 -1.84 18.89
CA TYR A 172 -3.03 -0.70 19.34
C TYR A 172 -3.05 0.38 18.27
N ASP A 173 -3.27 1.60 18.69
CA ASP A 173 -3.10 2.83 17.89
C ASP A 173 -2.86 4.00 18.83
N ILE A 174 -2.21 5.05 18.33
CA ILE A 174 -2.11 6.34 19.05
C ILE A 174 -3.44 7.10 19.03
N TYR A 175 -4.30 6.82 18.05
CA TYR A 175 -5.65 7.38 17.92
C TYR A 175 -6.68 6.25 17.93
N GLU A 176 -7.21 5.97 19.12
CA GLU A 176 -8.21 4.91 19.28
C GLU A 176 -9.55 5.29 18.66
N GLN A 177 -10.23 4.33 18.03
CA GLN A 177 -11.52 4.51 17.39
C GLN A 177 -12.61 3.71 18.11
N GLU A 178 -13.76 4.34 18.40
CA GLU A 178 -14.89 3.69 19.08
C GLU A 178 -15.38 2.44 18.33
N ALA A 179 -15.50 2.54 17.01
CA ALA A 179 -15.91 1.41 16.17
C ALA A 179 -14.95 0.21 16.21
N VAL A 180 -13.71 0.40 16.64
CA VAL A 180 -12.75 -0.68 16.89
C VAL A 180 -12.88 -1.21 18.32
N ARG A 181 -13.14 -0.35 19.33
CA ARG A 181 -13.37 -0.75 20.72
C ARG A 181 -14.53 -1.73 20.88
N GLU A 182 -15.55 -1.62 20.03
CA GLU A 182 -16.69 -2.56 20.02
C GLU A 182 -16.30 -3.99 19.64
N LYS A 183 -15.14 -4.20 19.00
CA LYS A 183 -14.72 -5.47 18.39
C LYS A 183 -13.38 -6.00 18.92
N ALA A 184 -12.51 -5.11 19.35
CA ALA A 184 -11.16 -5.43 19.80
C ALA A 184 -10.83 -4.66 21.08
N GLU A 185 -10.06 -5.29 21.95
CA GLU A 185 -9.54 -4.68 23.17
C GLU A 185 -8.29 -3.84 22.84
N TYR A 186 -8.31 -2.53 23.10
CA TYR A 186 -7.10 -1.72 22.98
C TYR A 186 -6.15 -2.01 24.16
N VAL A 187 -4.89 -2.21 23.82
CA VAL A 187 -3.81 -2.53 24.77
C VAL A 187 -2.58 -1.67 24.51
N SER A 188 -1.68 -1.58 25.49
CA SER A 188 -0.35 -1.00 25.28
C SER A 188 0.52 -1.94 24.45
N LEU A 189 1.64 -1.43 23.93
CA LEU A 189 2.65 -2.25 23.23
C LEU A 189 3.66 -2.90 24.19
N ASP A 190 3.61 -2.56 25.49
CA ASP A 190 4.52 -3.05 26.53
C ASP A 190 4.12 -4.43 27.08
#